data_a70b645598904ad13899fb610128c9e3
#
_entry.id   a70b645598904ad13899fb610128c9e3
#
_cell.length_a   1.000
_cell.length_b   1.000
_cell.length_c   1.000
_cell.angle_alpha   90.00
_cell.angle_beta   90.00
_cell.angle_gamma   90.00
#
_symmetry.space_group_name_H-M   'P 1'
#
loop_
_entity.id
_entity.type
_entity.pdbx_description
1 polymer ?
#
loop_
_entity_poly.entity_id
_entity_poly.type
_entity_poly.pdbx_seq_one_letter_code
_entity_poly.pdbx_strand_id
1 'polypeptide(L)'
;MVTLILLAVIALAPDQQPPPPPPPPPSVQPPRDTVRDRERTGTAVIRGRVVAADTGLPIRQANVMLSEMMPTSPSAASGAVVAGTVEMVGGTVMSTGGRPGDQRGTPSMPMRPRSTRTDDQGAFEFKALPAGSYRVNAATGQFAAQYLPLSFGARRPMMDPGTPIDLADGQTFDKATIALPRGGVIVGRVTDDGGEPMARVQVYSLLYPSGTNRGQRTGGGFNQTDDLGQFRLFGLQPGEYAIVAEARMNTFMPPNMAQPDGDEDRSGFLTTYFPATADEGAAQRVRVRSGSETPGVEIRMSRGRLYRMSGLVMDSQGRPLPRVNGMVGRRTGGTAMFNTGFSTDEQGRFQMQNLQPGTYRIVIRQRQQNFGPNGPEGDPGEMASVPVTLAGADVENLTIVTAPGVTLSGQVEFEQGPPDRPLKGVRVSAVPGDPEASMMFGPPPNATVEADMTFKLQGLSGELLIRGGGGLPPTHYIKAVLLNGSDISDVPREFKTGDRITLLVSSRPATIEGTVTDAKGTPTTDAGIIIFPDDKSAWRSNSTRVRRGGPDSQGRYRLTPLHPGRYFILAAPRERLTTFPGTDYPVFYEELSKEATTLVVNEDETRTVDLKVVTGSGGQ
;
A
#
# COMPACT_ATOMS: atom_id res chain seq x y z
N MET A 1 -89.64 14.16 -45.03
CA MET A 1 -88.77 14.00 -43.87
C MET A 1 -87.49 14.75 -44.19
N VAL A 2 -87.32 15.92 -43.60
CA VAL A 2 -86.26 16.88 -43.87
C VAL A 2 -85.36 16.86 -42.65
N THR A 3 -84.08 16.48 -42.85
CA THR A 3 -83.09 16.46 -41.80
C THR A 3 -82.26 17.75 -41.85
N LEU A 4 -82.39 18.54 -40.82
CA LEU A 4 -81.66 19.80 -40.64
C LEU A 4 -80.20 19.47 -40.19
N ILE A 5 -79.23 20.00 -40.93
CA ILE A 5 -77.78 19.95 -40.54
C ILE A 5 -77.46 21.30 -39.92
N LEU A 6 -77.10 21.30 -38.64
CA LEU A 6 -76.61 22.48 -37.91
C LEU A 6 -75.11 22.59 -38.05
N LEU A 7 -74.63 23.62 -38.74
CA LEU A 7 -73.19 23.96 -38.80
C LEU A 7 -72.82 24.79 -37.60
N ALA A 8 -71.96 24.28 -36.73
CA ALA A 8 -71.34 25.04 -35.65
C ALA A 8 -70.04 25.68 -36.16
N VAL A 9 -70.03 27.03 -36.15
CA VAL A 9 -68.80 27.81 -36.42
C VAL A 9 -68.04 27.92 -35.15
N ILE A 10 -66.86 27.31 -35.12
CA ILE A 10 -65.89 27.48 -34.00
C ILE A 10 -65.02 28.70 -34.36
N ALA A 11 -65.17 29.78 -33.57
CA ALA A 11 -64.24 30.89 -33.63
C ALA A 11 -62.93 30.56 -32.96
N LEU A 12 -61.82 30.55 -33.71
CA LEU A 12 -60.48 30.47 -33.17
C LEU A 12 -60.13 31.77 -32.44
N ALA A 13 -59.90 31.70 -31.14
CA ALA A 13 -59.26 32.77 -30.37
C ALA A 13 -57.73 32.80 -30.70
N PRO A 14 -57.13 34.00 -30.76
CA PRO A 14 -55.71 34.11 -31.03
C PRO A 14 -54.88 33.53 -29.86
N ASP A 15 -53.92 32.72 -30.21
CA ASP A 15 -52.93 32.07 -29.34
C ASP A 15 -52.12 33.16 -28.59
N GLN A 16 -52.35 33.30 -27.28
CA GLN A 16 -51.54 34.18 -26.45
C GLN A 16 -50.25 33.40 -26.08
N GLN A 17 -49.13 33.79 -26.65
CA GLN A 17 -47.82 33.34 -26.21
C GLN A 17 -47.62 33.64 -24.72
N PRO A 18 -47.17 32.68 -23.92
CA PRO A 18 -46.80 32.93 -22.53
C PRO A 18 -45.69 33.98 -22.43
N PRO A 19 -45.71 34.85 -21.41
CA PRO A 19 -44.67 35.86 -21.24
C PRO A 19 -43.28 35.21 -21.09
N PRO A 20 -42.21 35.83 -21.63
CA PRO A 20 -40.88 35.31 -21.49
C PRO A 20 -40.50 35.17 -20.01
N PRO A 21 -39.74 34.12 -19.64
CA PRO A 21 -39.28 33.94 -18.26
C PRO A 21 -38.44 35.15 -17.82
N PRO A 22 -38.53 35.55 -16.53
CA PRO A 22 -37.73 36.66 -16.03
C PRO A 22 -36.24 36.38 -16.23
N PRO A 23 -35.42 37.40 -16.48
CA PRO A 23 -33.98 37.22 -16.65
C PRO A 23 -33.39 36.60 -15.38
N PRO A 24 -32.40 35.67 -15.50
CA PRO A 24 -31.77 35.09 -14.35
C PRO A 24 -31.14 36.21 -13.49
N PRO A 25 -31.14 36.07 -12.16
CA PRO A 25 -30.50 37.04 -11.29
C PRO A 25 -29.02 37.17 -11.67
N PRO A 26 -28.43 38.36 -11.55
CA PRO A 26 -27.03 38.58 -11.90
C PRO A 26 -26.17 37.58 -11.11
N SER A 27 -25.36 36.80 -11.82
CA SER A 27 -24.44 35.87 -11.20
C SER A 27 -23.47 36.70 -10.36
N VAL A 28 -23.58 36.60 -9.05
CA VAL A 28 -22.57 37.12 -8.14
C VAL A 28 -21.31 36.29 -8.38
N GLN A 29 -20.37 36.82 -9.15
CA GLN A 29 -19.05 36.24 -9.26
C GLN A 29 -18.44 36.26 -7.86
N PRO A 30 -18.07 35.11 -7.30
CA PRO A 30 -17.34 35.12 -6.03
C PRO A 30 -16.05 35.93 -6.18
N PRO A 31 -15.64 36.66 -5.13
CA PRO A 31 -14.43 37.46 -5.19
C PRO A 31 -13.26 36.62 -5.67
N ARG A 32 -12.51 37.10 -6.66
CA ARG A 32 -11.35 36.44 -7.27
C ARG A 32 -10.10 36.38 -6.37
N ASP A 33 -10.19 36.75 -5.15
CA ASP A 33 -9.11 36.68 -4.17
C ASP A 33 -9.26 35.42 -3.30
N THR A 34 -9.17 34.24 -3.92
CA THR A 34 -8.71 33.06 -3.19
C THR A 34 -7.24 33.30 -2.90
N VAL A 35 -6.90 33.44 -1.63
CA VAL A 35 -5.51 33.39 -1.14
C VAL A 35 -4.89 32.13 -1.72
N ARG A 36 -4.12 32.28 -2.81
CA ARG A 36 -3.23 31.22 -3.29
C ARG A 36 -2.29 30.99 -2.13
N ASP A 37 -2.37 29.80 -1.52
CA ASP A 37 -1.34 29.32 -0.60
C ASP A 37 0.01 29.57 -1.28
N ARG A 38 0.73 30.57 -0.80
CA ARG A 38 2.05 30.88 -1.33
C ARG A 38 2.92 29.68 -1.05
N GLU A 39 3.24 28.95 -2.11
CA GLU A 39 4.23 27.88 -2.07
C GLU A 39 5.46 28.43 -1.33
N ARG A 40 5.91 27.74 -0.29
CA ARG A 40 7.12 28.12 0.43
C ARG A 40 8.26 28.14 -0.57
N THR A 41 8.78 29.32 -0.89
CA THR A 41 9.95 29.50 -1.74
C THR A 41 11.14 29.85 -0.85
N GLY A 42 12.27 29.26 -1.11
CA GLY A 42 13.54 29.56 -0.47
C GLY A 42 14.59 29.93 -1.49
N THR A 43 15.84 29.93 -1.09
CA THR A 43 16.98 30.31 -1.94
C THR A 43 17.95 29.16 -2.16
N ALA A 44 17.73 27.99 -1.52
CA ALA A 44 18.61 26.84 -1.66
C ALA A 44 18.45 26.11 -3.01
N VAL A 45 19.49 25.38 -3.38
CA VAL A 45 19.59 24.70 -4.67
C VAL A 45 20.14 23.27 -4.48
N ILE A 46 19.55 22.28 -5.18
CA ILE A 46 20.12 20.94 -5.35
C ILE A 46 20.49 20.76 -6.80
N ARG A 47 21.74 20.37 -7.07
CA ARG A 47 22.25 19.95 -8.38
C ARG A 47 22.81 18.56 -8.32
N GLY A 48 22.69 17.83 -9.44
CA GLY A 48 23.25 16.51 -9.51
C GLY A 48 23.26 15.93 -10.91
N ARG A 49 23.62 14.66 -10.99
CA ARG A 49 23.65 13.89 -12.24
C ARG A 49 23.05 12.51 -12.05
N VAL A 50 22.41 12.01 -13.08
CA VAL A 50 21.95 10.62 -13.19
C VAL A 50 22.83 9.91 -14.20
N VAL A 51 23.46 8.82 -13.76
CA VAL A 51 24.38 8.03 -14.57
C VAL A 51 24.01 6.54 -14.51
N ALA A 52 24.45 5.78 -15.48
CA ALA A 52 24.37 4.31 -15.45
C ALA A 52 25.41 3.76 -14.47
N ALA A 53 25.01 2.90 -13.57
CA ALA A 53 25.90 2.36 -12.52
C ALA A 53 27.02 1.47 -13.07
N ASP A 54 26.80 0.84 -14.22
CA ASP A 54 27.72 -0.08 -14.87
C ASP A 54 28.76 0.62 -15.75
N THR A 55 28.36 1.72 -16.42
CA THR A 55 29.20 2.38 -17.43
C THR A 55 29.62 3.79 -17.04
N GLY A 56 28.99 4.39 -16.03
CA GLY A 56 29.18 5.80 -15.68
C GLY A 56 28.63 6.79 -16.71
N LEU A 57 28.05 6.30 -17.81
CA LEU A 57 27.51 7.15 -18.86
C LEU A 57 26.27 7.91 -18.37
N PRO A 58 26.08 9.17 -18.81
CA PRO A 58 24.93 9.96 -18.44
C PRO A 58 23.62 9.36 -18.95
N ILE A 59 22.59 9.38 -18.10
CA ILE A 59 21.23 8.99 -18.48
C ILE A 59 20.43 10.26 -18.73
N ARG A 60 20.13 10.51 -20.00
CA ARG A 60 19.30 11.63 -20.47
C ARG A 60 17.82 11.33 -20.28
N GLN A 61 17.00 12.37 -20.10
CA GLN A 61 15.54 12.29 -19.94
C GLN A 61 15.08 11.40 -18.76
N ALA A 62 15.97 11.13 -17.80
CA ALA A 62 15.56 10.51 -16.56
C ALA A 62 14.64 11.46 -15.78
N ASN A 63 13.57 10.94 -15.23
CA ASN A 63 12.68 11.70 -14.35
C ASN A 63 13.29 11.74 -12.95
N VAL A 64 13.60 12.92 -12.47
CA VAL A 64 14.12 13.13 -11.10
C VAL A 64 13.02 13.78 -10.27
N MET A 65 12.68 13.15 -9.17
CA MET A 65 11.65 13.61 -8.23
C MET A 65 12.31 14.08 -6.94
N LEU A 66 11.89 15.23 -6.47
CA LEU A 66 12.26 15.82 -5.18
C LEU A 66 11.05 15.78 -4.26
N SER A 67 11.21 15.22 -3.08
CA SER A 67 10.22 15.27 -2.01
C SER A 67 10.83 15.90 -0.75
N GLU A 68 10.12 16.86 -0.16
CA GLU A 68 10.46 17.38 1.14
C GLU A 68 10.15 16.31 2.19
N MET A 69 11.14 16.01 3.02
CA MET A 69 10.90 15.19 4.20
C MET A 69 10.37 16.12 5.30
N MET A 70 9.12 15.98 5.63
CA MET A 70 8.65 16.61 6.85
C MET A 70 9.53 16.14 8.01
N PRO A 71 9.93 17.03 8.94
CA PRO A 71 10.39 16.57 10.23
C PRO A 71 9.33 15.59 10.72
N THR A 72 9.71 14.33 10.87
CA THR A 72 8.80 13.20 11.03
C THR A 72 7.72 13.51 12.05
N SER A 73 6.54 13.89 11.57
CA SER A 73 5.35 13.83 12.41
C SER A 73 5.20 12.38 12.85
N PRO A 74 4.95 12.13 14.11
CA PRO A 74 5.08 10.82 14.75
C PRO A 74 4.34 9.65 14.11
N SER A 75 3.43 9.93 13.21
CA SER A 75 2.51 8.94 12.68
C SER A 75 2.88 8.34 11.31
N ALA A 76 3.85 8.91 10.61
CA ALA A 76 4.19 8.45 9.25
C ALA A 76 5.30 7.38 9.21
N ALA A 77 5.88 7.02 10.36
CA ALA A 77 7.00 6.05 10.44
C ALA A 77 6.56 4.60 10.65
N SER A 78 5.27 4.32 10.82
CA SER A 78 4.78 2.94 10.66
C SER A 78 4.61 2.70 9.17
N GLY A 79 5.53 1.97 8.59
CA GLY A 79 5.64 1.68 7.17
C GLY A 79 4.44 0.99 6.54
N ALA A 80 3.33 1.69 6.49
CA ALA A 80 2.41 1.51 5.41
C ALA A 80 3.03 2.25 4.22
N VAL A 81 3.87 1.57 3.46
CA VAL A 81 3.85 1.78 2.03
C VAL A 81 2.39 1.55 1.68
N VAL A 82 1.63 2.63 1.60
CA VAL A 82 0.45 2.63 0.76
C VAL A 82 1.05 2.41 -0.63
N ALA A 83 1.22 1.14 -0.98
CA ALA A 83 1.27 0.75 -2.36
C ALA A 83 -0.07 1.25 -2.91
N GLY A 84 -0.05 2.45 -3.49
CA GLY A 84 -1.09 2.84 -4.40
C GLY A 84 -1.17 1.66 -5.33
N THR A 85 -2.31 0.99 -5.35
CA THR A 85 -2.62 -0.04 -6.31
C THR A 85 -2.42 0.58 -7.68
N VAL A 86 -1.28 0.32 -8.26
CA VAL A 86 -1.02 0.58 -9.68
C VAL A 86 -1.78 -0.53 -10.39
N GLU A 87 -3.03 -0.26 -10.67
CA GLU A 87 -3.83 -1.11 -11.53
C GLU A 87 -3.29 -0.93 -12.95
N MET A 88 -2.50 -1.89 -13.39
CA MET A 88 -2.03 -1.97 -14.75
C MET A 88 -3.13 -2.58 -15.63
N VAL A 89 -4.04 -1.77 -16.10
CA VAL A 89 -4.92 -2.13 -17.21
C VAL A 89 -4.34 -1.51 -18.48
N GLY A 90 -3.84 -2.33 -19.37
CA GLY A 90 -3.47 -1.94 -20.73
C GLY A 90 -2.31 -0.95 -20.86
N GLY A 91 -1.28 -1.03 -20.04
CA GLY A 91 -0.02 -0.29 -20.23
C GLY A 91 -0.10 1.22 -19.94
N THR A 92 -1.19 1.73 -19.40
CA THR A 92 -1.35 3.14 -19.03
C THR A 92 -1.49 3.25 -17.52
N VAL A 93 -0.59 3.98 -16.89
CA VAL A 93 -0.71 4.37 -15.48
C VAL A 93 -1.81 5.42 -15.40
N MET A 94 -3.01 5.02 -15.04
CA MET A 94 -4.05 5.97 -14.63
C MET A 94 -3.87 6.29 -13.15
N SER A 95 -3.25 7.43 -12.87
CA SER A 95 -3.42 8.10 -11.59
C SER A 95 -4.88 8.55 -11.54
N THR A 96 -5.68 7.97 -10.66
CA THR A 96 -7.00 8.52 -10.32
C THR A 96 -6.79 9.82 -9.55
N GLY A 97 -6.43 10.87 -10.27
CA GLY A 97 -6.47 12.24 -9.80
C GLY A 97 -7.94 12.63 -9.61
N GLY A 98 -8.32 12.97 -8.38
CA GLY A 98 -9.60 13.59 -8.11
C GLY A 98 -9.80 14.84 -8.98
N ARG A 99 -11.02 15.07 -9.43
CA ARG A 99 -11.43 16.24 -10.21
C ARG A 99 -10.92 17.54 -9.58
N PRO A 100 -10.39 18.49 -10.37
CA PRO A 100 -10.02 19.81 -9.87
C PRO A 100 -11.32 20.59 -9.62
N GLY A 101 -11.71 20.74 -8.38
CA GLY A 101 -12.92 21.50 -8.08
C GLY A 101 -13.23 21.78 -6.62
N ASP A 102 -12.66 21.08 -5.66
CA ASP A 102 -13.02 21.30 -4.25
C ASP A 102 -11.80 21.28 -3.32
N GLN A 103 -11.00 22.35 -3.41
CA GLN A 103 -9.93 22.60 -2.45
C GLN A 103 -10.28 23.82 -1.59
N ARG A 104 -11.16 23.64 -0.63
CA ARG A 104 -11.32 24.57 0.47
C ARG A 104 -10.57 24.04 1.69
N GLY A 105 -9.40 24.60 1.95
CA GLY A 105 -8.74 24.57 3.26
C GLY A 105 -7.97 23.29 3.61
N THR A 106 -7.00 22.88 2.81
CA THR A 106 -5.97 21.95 3.26
C THR A 106 -4.89 22.71 4.04
N PRO A 107 -4.52 22.27 5.26
CA PRO A 107 -3.38 22.81 5.99
C PRO A 107 -2.10 22.49 5.24
N SER A 108 -1.05 23.25 5.44
CA SER A 108 0.24 23.19 4.77
C SER A 108 0.68 21.76 4.47
N MET A 109 0.28 21.28 3.30
CA MET A 109 0.79 20.03 2.77
C MET A 109 2.30 20.18 2.60
N PRO A 110 3.08 19.09 2.77
CA PRO A 110 4.46 19.07 2.33
C PRO A 110 4.50 19.59 0.91
N MET A 111 5.55 20.31 0.57
CA MET A 111 5.73 20.87 -0.77
C MET A 111 5.38 19.77 -1.79
N ARG A 112 4.52 20.08 -2.74
CA ARG A 112 4.16 19.11 -3.79
C ARG A 112 5.44 18.53 -4.36
N PRO A 113 5.53 17.20 -4.56
CA PRO A 113 6.72 16.61 -5.14
C PRO A 113 7.07 17.37 -6.43
N ARG A 114 8.27 17.92 -6.47
CA ARG A 114 8.77 18.57 -7.70
C ARG A 114 9.43 17.52 -8.55
N SER A 115 9.28 17.64 -9.87
CA SER A 115 9.96 16.76 -10.81
C SER A 115 10.68 17.57 -11.89
N THR A 116 11.80 17.05 -12.32
CA THR A 116 12.56 17.57 -13.47
C THR A 116 13.07 16.41 -14.31
N ARG A 117 13.55 16.70 -15.51
CA ARG A 117 14.20 15.69 -16.35
C ARG A 117 15.67 16.04 -16.49
N THR A 118 16.50 15.01 -16.60
CA THR A 118 17.91 15.20 -16.88
C THR A 118 18.13 15.65 -18.31
N ASP A 119 19.14 16.49 -18.52
CA ASP A 119 19.63 16.91 -19.83
C ASP A 119 20.48 15.81 -20.51
N ASP A 120 21.11 16.16 -21.65
CA ASP A 120 21.95 15.23 -22.41
C ASP A 120 23.24 14.81 -21.68
N GLN A 121 23.65 15.57 -20.67
CA GLN A 121 24.77 15.25 -19.78
C GLN A 121 24.31 14.55 -18.49
N GLY A 122 23.04 14.14 -18.43
CA GLY A 122 22.45 13.53 -17.25
C GLY A 122 22.26 14.50 -16.07
N ALA A 123 22.47 15.80 -16.26
CA ALA A 123 22.40 16.78 -15.19
C ALA A 123 20.95 17.18 -14.88
N PHE A 124 20.70 17.49 -13.61
CA PHE A 124 19.42 18.03 -13.13
C PHE A 124 19.63 19.13 -12.10
N GLU A 125 18.64 20.00 -11.93
CA GLU A 125 18.68 21.09 -10.96
C GLU A 125 17.27 21.36 -10.39
N PHE A 126 17.23 21.58 -9.06
CA PHE A 126 16.08 22.11 -8.35
C PHE A 126 16.47 23.41 -7.66
N LYS A 127 15.75 24.49 -7.97
CA LYS A 127 15.96 25.85 -7.43
C LYS A 127 14.84 26.28 -6.50
N ALA A 128 15.09 27.39 -5.80
CA ALA A 128 14.12 28.03 -4.93
C ALA A 128 13.58 27.09 -3.84
N LEU A 129 14.48 26.31 -3.24
CA LEU A 129 14.13 25.39 -2.17
C LEU A 129 14.21 26.09 -0.82
N PRO A 130 13.19 25.98 0.04
CA PRO A 130 13.29 26.39 1.44
C PRO A 130 14.33 25.58 2.19
N ALA A 131 14.79 26.08 3.34
CA ALA A 131 15.57 25.26 4.25
C ALA A 131 14.75 24.05 4.70
N GLY A 132 15.34 22.85 4.68
CA GLY A 132 14.66 21.61 4.99
C GLY A 132 15.46 20.37 4.61
N SER A 133 14.88 19.21 4.85
CA SER A 133 15.45 17.91 4.50
C SER A 133 14.74 17.35 3.25
N TYR A 134 15.51 16.90 2.27
CA TYR A 134 14.99 16.50 0.97
C TYR A 134 15.45 15.12 0.57
N ARG A 135 14.56 14.40 -0.10
CA ARG A 135 14.88 13.14 -0.77
C ARG A 135 14.80 13.32 -2.27
N VAL A 136 15.83 12.87 -2.98
CA VAL A 136 15.92 12.89 -4.44
C VAL A 136 15.85 11.47 -4.95
N ASN A 137 14.91 11.19 -5.84
CA ASN A 137 14.75 9.88 -6.50
C ASN A 137 14.87 10.07 -8.01
N ALA A 138 15.57 9.16 -8.67
CA ALA A 138 15.66 9.14 -10.13
C ALA A 138 15.10 7.85 -10.70
N ALA A 139 14.38 7.94 -11.80
CA ALA A 139 13.83 6.82 -12.54
C ALA A 139 13.85 7.11 -14.04
N THR A 140 14.04 6.09 -14.84
CA THR A 140 13.81 6.18 -16.28
C THR A 140 12.33 6.00 -16.58
N GLY A 141 11.82 6.60 -17.67
CA GLY A 141 10.42 6.46 -18.06
C GLY A 141 10.04 5.01 -18.38
N GLN A 142 8.76 4.73 -18.45
CA GLN A 142 8.20 3.37 -18.70
C GLN A 142 8.82 2.67 -19.93
N PHE A 143 9.22 3.43 -20.94
CA PHE A 143 9.81 2.89 -22.17
C PHE A 143 11.31 2.56 -22.05
N ALA A 144 11.97 2.97 -20.97
CA ALA A 144 13.37 2.68 -20.69
C ALA A 144 13.54 1.86 -19.40
N ALA A 145 12.69 0.85 -19.21
CA ALA A 145 12.62 0.01 -18.01
C ALA A 145 13.88 -0.86 -17.77
N GLN A 146 14.94 -0.62 -18.51
CA GLN A 146 16.23 -1.29 -18.32
C GLN A 146 16.97 -0.84 -17.06
N TYR A 147 16.63 0.33 -16.50
CA TYR A 147 17.22 0.82 -15.26
C TYR A 147 16.22 0.79 -14.12
N LEU A 148 16.69 0.40 -12.94
CA LEU A 148 15.89 0.39 -11.73
C LEU A 148 15.90 1.78 -11.08
N PRO A 149 14.75 2.26 -10.58
CA PRO A 149 14.68 3.55 -9.89
C PRO A 149 15.51 3.51 -8.60
N LEU A 150 16.19 4.61 -8.29
CA LEU A 150 17.05 4.71 -7.13
C LEU A 150 16.98 6.09 -6.49
N SER A 151 17.01 6.14 -5.17
CA SER A 151 17.16 7.39 -4.41
C SER A 151 18.65 7.75 -4.26
N PHE A 152 18.93 9.05 -4.10
CA PHE A 152 20.27 9.52 -3.77
C PHE A 152 20.78 8.83 -2.49
N GLY A 153 22.02 8.33 -2.52
CA GLY A 153 22.63 7.61 -1.41
C GLY A 153 22.09 6.20 -1.17
N ALA A 154 21.09 5.76 -1.93
CA ALA A 154 20.59 4.39 -1.86
C ALA A 154 21.52 3.42 -2.62
N ARG A 155 21.67 2.21 -2.09
CA ARG A 155 22.42 1.12 -2.73
C ARG A 155 21.52 0.09 -3.40
N ARG A 156 20.27 -0.03 -2.95
CA ARG A 156 19.30 -1.00 -3.47
C ARG A 156 18.04 -0.32 -3.97
N PRO A 157 17.66 -0.57 -5.22
CA PRO A 157 16.41 -0.07 -5.77
C PRO A 157 15.21 -0.47 -4.91
N MET A 158 14.26 0.44 -4.74
CA MET A 158 12.98 0.26 -4.04
C MET A 158 13.04 -0.15 -2.55
N MET A 159 14.15 -0.70 -2.08
CA MET A 159 14.30 -1.19 -0.70
C MET A 159 15.04 -0.21 0.20
N ASP A 160 15.86 0.66 -0.37
CA ASP A 160 16.64 1.64 0.36
C ASP A 160 16.06 3.03 0.10
N PRO A 161 15.57 3.73 1.13
CA PRO A 161 15.03 5.07 0.96
C PRO A 161 16.07 6.13 0.57
N GLY A 162 17.37 5.76 0.63
CA GLY A 162 18.46 6.68 0.35
C GLY A 162 18.79 7.64 1.51
N THR A 163 19.73 8.52 1.24
CA THR A 163 20.22 9.52 2.21
C THR A 163 19.48 10.83 1.98
N PRO A 164 18.89 11.44 3.01
CA PRO A 164 18.32 12.77 2.89
C PRO A 164 19.41 13.82 2.65
N ILE A 165 19.03 14.90 1.97
CA ILE A 165 19.86 16.08 1.75
C ILE A 165 19.31 17.21 2.62
N ASP A 166 20.05 17.59 3.64
CA ASP A 166 19.68 18.69 4.51
C ASP A 166 20.22 20.01 3.94
N LEU A 167 19.35 20.98 3.77
CA LEU A 167 19.67 22.29 3.22
C LEU A 167 19.37 23.39 4.23
N ALA A 168 20.34 24.26 4.46
CA ALA A 168 20.11 25.57 5.04
C ALA A 168 19.62 26.56 3.96
N ASP A 169 19.07 27.69 4.39
CA ASP A 169 18.67 28.74 3.44
C ASP A 169 19.89 29.27 2.67
N GLY A 170 19.74 29.45 1.36
CA GLY A 170 20.83 29.86 0.46
C GLY A 170 21.89 28.79 0.15
N GLN A 171 21.81 27.63 0.74
CA GLN A 171 22.79 26.57 0.53
C GLN A 171 22.64 25.91 -0.83
N THR A 172 23.78 25.65 -1.49
CA THR A 172 23.83 24.83 -2.72
C THR A 172 24.43 23.47 -2.40
N PHE A 173 23.71 22.42 -2.75
CA PHE A 173 24.21 21.04 -2.74
C PHE A 173 24.41 20.58 -4.19
N ASP A 174 25.63 20.34 -4.64
CA ASP A 174 26.02 20.07 -6.03
C ASP A 174 26.51 18.63 -6.28
N LYS A 175 26.40 17.76 -5.28
CA LYS A 175 26.95 16.38 -5.30
C LYS A 175 25.91 15.28 -5.38
N ALA A 176 24.69 15.58 -5.83
CA ALA A 176 23.61 14.59 -5.90
C ALA A 176 23.77 13.65 -7.11
N THR A 177 24.82 12.81 -7.10
CA THR A 177 25.00 11.79 -8.15
C THR A 177 24.18 10.56 -7.82
N ILE A 178 23.31 10.13 -8.78
CA ILE A 178 22.48 8.94 -8.68
C ILE A 178 22.87 7.97 -9.79
N ALA A 179 23.45 6.83 -9.41
CA ALA A 179 23.89 5.80 -10.34
C ALA A 179 22.82 4.70 -10.47
N LEU A 180 22.02 4.74 -11.54
CA LEU A 180 20.94 3.79 -11.73
C LEU A 180 21.48 2.42 -12.17
N PRO A 181 21.22 1.34 -11.43
CA PRO A 181 21.63 0.00 -11.84
C PRO A 181 20.68 -0.52 -12.94
N ARG A 182 21.21 -1.31 -13.85
CA ARG A 182 20.39 -2.07 -14.79
C ARG A 182 19.66 -3.19 -14.10
N GLY A 183 18.38 -3.37 -14.42
CA GLY A 183 17.61 -4.52 -14.02
C GLY A 183 18.12 -5.80 -14.67
N GLY A 184 18.04 -6.92 -13.95
CA GLY A 184 18.25 -8.22 -14.52
C GLY A 184 17.06 -8.70 -15.34
N VAL A 185 17.26 -9.75 -16.11
CA VAL A 185 16.27 -10.33 -17.00
C VAL A 185 16.23 -11.84 -16.81
N ILE A 186 15.05 -12.44 -16.83
CA ILE A 186 14.85 -13.89 -16.92
C ILE A 186 14.11 -14.18 -18.23
N VAL A 187 14.61 -15.12 -19.02
CA VAL A 187 13.98 -15.59 -20.24
C VAL A 187 13.71 -17.08 -20.12
N GLY A 188 12.51 -17.47 -20.54
CA GLY A 188 12.12 -18.86 -20.43
C GLY A 188 10.94 -19.24 -21.32
N ARG A 189 10.45 -20.45 -21.10
CA ARG A 189 9.34 -21.05 -21.83
C ARG A 189 8.41 -21.80 -20.88
N VAL A 190 7.13 -21.79 -21.20
CA VAL A 190 6.12 -22.59 -20.51
C VAL A 190 5.56 -23.62 -21.48
N THR A 191 5.51 -24.86 -21.03
CA THR A 191 4.90 -25.98 -21.77
C THR A 191 3.83 -26.65 -20.92
N ASP A 192 2.96 -27.37 -21.58
CA ASP A 192 2.02 -28.26 -20.88
C ASP A 192 2.73 -29.56 -20.41
N ASP A 193 1.96 -30.50 -19.87
CA ASP A 193 2.44 -31.82 -19.43
C ASP A 193 2.87 -32.73 -20.60
N GLY A 194 2.44 -32.44 -21.84
CA GLY A 194 2.88 -33.09 -23.07
C GLY A 194 4.15 -32.51 -23.68
N GLY A 195 4.59 -31.31 -23.23
CA GLY A 195 5.72 -30.58 -23.78
C GLY A 195 5.35 -29.56 -24.86
N GLU A 196 4.04 -29.39 -25.15
CA GLU A 196 3.58 -28.42 -26.12
C GLU A 196 3.60 -26.99 -25.54
N PRO A 197 3.97 -25.98 -26.34
CA PRO A 197 4.02 -24.60 -25.87
C PRO A 197 2.66 -24.07 -25.43
N MET A 198 2.63 -23.34 -24.31
CA MET A 198 1.42 -22.72 -23.80
C MET A 198 1.43 -21.20 -23.97
N ALA A 199 0.52 -20.69 -24.79
CA ALA A 199 0.31 -19.26 -24.98
C ALA A 199 -0.55 -18.64 -23.87
N ARG A 200 -0.35 -17.33 -23.59
CA ARG A 200 -1.15 -16.53 -22.66
C ARG A 200 -1.15 -17.02 -21.21
N VAL A 201 -0.15 -17.81 -20.83
CA VAL A 201 0.10 -18.13 -19.42
C VAL A 201 0.71 -16.93 -18.73
N GLN A 202 0.20 -16.57 -17.58
CA GLN A 202 0.79 -15.51 -16.75
C GLN A 202 2.03 -16.06 -16.07
N VAL A 203 3.15 -15.37 -16.27
CA VAL A 203 4.42 -15.69 -15.59
C VAL A 203 4.84 -14.52 -14.74
N TYR A 204 5.17 -14.77 -13.48
CA TYR A 204 5.67 -13.75 -12.57
C TYR A 204 6.78 -14.28 -11.67
N SER A 205 7.53 -13.36 -11.11
CA SER A 205 8.64 -13.68 -10.23
C SER A 205 8.33 -13.30 -8.78
N LEU A 206 8.78 -14.14 -7.86
CA LEU A 206 8.75 -13.90 -6.42
C LEU A 206 10.19 -13.74 -5.94
N LEU A 207 10.56 -12.54 -5.49
CA LEU A 207 11.87 -12.28 -4.89
C LEU A 207 11.93 -12.88 -3.48
N TYR A 208 13.00 -13.58 -3.18
CA TYR A 208 13.31 -14.09 -1.84
C TYR A 208 14.40 -13.24 -1.22
N PRO A 209 14.04 -12.29 -0.36
CA PRO A 209 15.03 -11.51 0.37
C PRO A 209 15.88 -12.41 1.27
N SER A 210 17.15 -12.08 1.43
CA SER A 210 18.06 -12.82 2.32
C SER A 210 17.48 -12.93 3.73
N GLY A 211 17.46 -14.12 4.30
CA GLY A 211 16.92 -14.37 5.64
C GLY A 211 15.40 -14.54 5.70
N THR A 212 14.71 -14.63 4.56
CA THR A 212 13.28 -14.96 4.52
C THR A 212 13.01 -16.23 3.73
N ASN A 213 12.04 -17.03 4.19
CA ASN A 213 11.59 -18.23 3.50
C ASN A 213 10.34 -17.97 2.65
N ARG A 214 9.98 -16.69 2.43
CA ARG A 214 8.77 -16.30 1.68
C ARG A 214 9.12 -15.41 0.51
N GLY A 215 8.59 -15.76 -0.64
CA GLY A 215 8.72 -14.98 -1.87
C GLY A 215 7.83 -13.74 -1.86
N GLN A 216 8.32 -12.67 -2.47
CA GLN A 216 7.58 -11.43 -2.64
C GLN A 216 7.42 -11.10 -4.10
N ARG A 217 6.22 -10.69 -4.49
CA ARG A 217 5.96 -10.18 -5.82
C ARG A 217 6.61 -8.80 -5.98
N THR A 218 7.46 -8.66 -6.99
CA THR A 218 8.11 -7.39 -7.33
C THR A 218 7.51 -6.80 -8.59
N GLY A 219 7.44 -5.46 -8.66
CA GLY A 219 7.10 -4.78 -9.91
C GLY A 219 8.12 -5.09 -11.00
N GLY A 220 7.69 -5.30 -12.25
CA GLY A 220 8.55 -5.64 -13.38
C GLY A 220 8.73 -7.14 -13.66
N GLY A 221 8.45 -7.99 -12.67
CA GLY A 221 8.52 -9.44 -12.84
C GLY A 221 7.20 -10.08 -13.26
N PHE A 222 6.45 -9.50 -14.21
CA PHE A 222 5.20 -10.03 -14.72
C PHE A 222 5.14 -9.96 -16.25
N ASN A 223 4.78 -11.06 -16.88
CA ASN A 223 4.54 -11.12 -18.32
C ASN A 223 3.57 -12.25 -18.66
N GLN A 224 3.09 -12.28 -19.89
CA GLN A 224 2.37 -13.42 -20.46
C GLN A 224 3.23 -14.10 -21.53
N THR A 225 3.06 -15.43 -21.67
CA THR A 225 3.72 -16.16 -22.75
C THR A 225 3.13 -15.80 -24.10
N ASP A 226 3.98 -15.77 -25.11
CA ASP A 226 3.61 -15.67 -26.51
C ASP A 226 3.06 -17.00 -27.08
N ASP A 227 2.86 -17.07 -28.39
CA ASP A 227 2.36 -18.24 -29.09
C ASP A 227 3.33 -19.44 -29.10
N LEU A 228 4.62 -19.18 -28.87
CA LEU A 228 5.65 -20.20 -28.71
C LEU A 228 5.90 -20.58 -27.23
N GLY A 229 5.04 -20.11 -26.33
CA GLY A 229 5.19 -20.32 -24.90
C GLY A 229 6.31 -19.52 -24.25
N GLN A 230 6.94 -18.58 -24.96
CA GLN A 230 8.10 -17.85 -24.46
C GLN A 230 7.66 -16.68 -23.57
N PHE A 231 8.47 -16.38 -22.54
CA PHE A 231 8.29 -15.23 -21.67
C PHE A 231 9.61 -14.53 -21.39
N ARG A 232 9.50 -13.22 -21.06
CA ARG A 232 10.64 -12.40 -20.66
C ARG A 232 10.26 -11.50 -19.50
N LEU A 233 10.82 -11.78 -18.31
CA LEU A 233 10.70 -10.95 -17.11
C LEU A 233 11.90 -10.02 -17.06
N PHE A 234 11.67 -8.71 -16.97
CA PHE A 234 12.73 -7.69 -17.00
C PHE A 234 12.57 -6.69 -15.85
N GLY A 235 13.58 -5.84 -15.64
CA GLY A 235 13.56 -4.87 -14.55
C GLY A 235 13.65 -5.53 -13.17
N LEU A 236 14.30 -6.71 -13.09
CA LEU A 236 14.45 -7.45 -11.85
C LEU A 236 15.63 -6.93 -11.04
N GLN A 237 15.44 -6.79 -9.74
CA GLN A 237 16.54 -6.50 -8.83
C GLN A 237 17.47 -7.72 -8.73
N PRO A 238 18.78 -7.53 -8.43
CA PRO A 238 19.64 -8.65 -8.10
C PRO A 238 19.10 -9.42 -6.90
N GLY A 239 19.03 -10.75 -7.00
CA GLY A 239 18.49 -11.59 -5.93
C GLY A 239 18.13 -13.00 -6.40
N GLU A 240 17.49 -13.74 -5.51
CA GLU A 240 16.99 -15.10 -5.78
C GLU A 240 15.48 -15.08 -5.97
N TYR A 241 15.01 -15.73 -7.00
CA TYR A 241 13.61 -15.71 -7.40
C TYR A 241 13.03 -17.11 -7.57
N ALA A 242 11.79 -17.31 -7.12
CA ALA A 242 10.96 -18.37 -7.68
C ALA A 242 10.20 -17.80 -8.87
N ILE A 243 10.09 -18.56 -9.93
CA ILE A 243 9.31 -18.20 -11.13
C ILE A 243 8.05 -19.03 -11.13
N VAL A 244 6.94 -18.36 -11.34
CA VAL A 244 5.60 -18.93 -11.22
C VAL A 244 4.85 -18.76 -12.54
N ALA A 245 4.26 -19.83 -13.01
CA ALA A 245 3.36 -19.83 -14.17
C ALA A 245 1.93 -20.13 -13.71
N GLU A 246 0.98 -19.36 -14.20
CA GLU A 246 -0.43 -19.48 -13.87
C GLU A 246 -1.28 -19.37 -15.13
N ALA A 247 -1.93 -20.47 -15.51
CA ALA A 247 -2.89 -20.45 -16.58
C ALA A 247 -4.17 -19.75 -16.11
N ARG A 248 -4.61 -18.70 -16.81
CA ARG A 248 -5.88 -18.04 -16.52
C ARG A 248 -7.02 -18.99 -16.89
N MET A 249 -7.70 -19.49 -15.90
CA MET A 249 -8.97 -20.17 -16.08
C MET A 249 -10.10 -19.20 -15.80
N ASN A 250 -11.18 -19.32 -16.57
CA ASN A 250 -12.37 -18.50 -16.34
C ASN A 250 -13.08 -19.04 -15.09
N THR A 251 -12.85 -18.42 -13.96
CA THR A 251 -13.45 -18.81 -12.67
C THR A 251 -14.76 -18.07 -12.39
N PHE A 252 -15.04 -17.01 -13.16
CA PHE A 252 -16.27 -16.26 -13.07
C PHE A 252 -17.30 -16.84 -14.06
N MET A 253 -18.40 -17.33 -13.52
CA MET A 253 -19.58 -17.66 -14.32
C MET A 253 -20.73 -16.75 -13.92
N PRO A 254 -21.42 -16.14 -14.91
CA PRO A 254 -22.70 -15.49 -14.63
C PRO A 254 -23.69 -16.47 -14.01
N PRO A 255 -24.53 -16.06 -13.07
CA PRO A 255 -25.44 -16.96 -12.35
C PRO A 255 -26.40 -17.76 -13.23
N ASN A 256 -26.61 -17.33 -14.48
CA ASN A 256 -27.54 -17.91 -15.44
C ASN A 256 -26.89 -18.88 -16.44
N MET A 257 -25.61 -19.13 -16.39
CA MET A 257 -24.93 -20.17 -17.17
C MET A 257 -24.71 -21.40 -16.31
N ALA A 258 -25.73 -22.19 -16.12
CA ALA A 258 -25.58 -23.53 -15.58
C ALA A 258 -24.79 -24.38 -16.58
N GLN A 259 -23.60 -24.82 -16.21
CA GLN A 259 -22.97 -25.92 -16.93
C GLN A 259 -23.67 -27.24 -16.54
N PRO A 260 -23.74 -28.19 -17.49
CA PRO A 260 -24.32 -29.49 -17.18
C PRO A 260 -23.67 -30.14 -15.96
N ASP A 261 -24.47 -30.74 -15.10
CA ASP A 261 -24.04 -31.54 -13.94
C ASP A 261 -23.33 -32.83 -14.38
N GLY A 262 -22.23 -32.70 -15.10
CA GLY A 262 -21.34 -33.82 -15.40
C GLY A 262 -20.28 -33.90 -14.32
N ASP A 263 -20.21 -35.04 -13.67
CA ASP A 263 -19.12 -35.46 -12.78
C ASP A 263 -17.84 -35.78 -13.61
N GLU A 264 -17.65 -35.04 -14.70
CA GLU A 264 -16.51 -35.20 -15.59
C GLU A 264 -15.26 -34.71 -14.89
N ASP A 265 -14.18 -35.44 -15.10
CA ASP A 265 -12.84 -35.24 -14.58
C ASP A 265 -12.39 -33.79 -14.70
N ARG A 266 -12.67 -33.00 -13.66
CA ARG A 266 -12.30 -31.57 -13.58
C ARG A 266 -10.81 -31.42 -13.36
N SER A 267 -10.03 -31.82 -14.32
CA SER A 267 -8.60 -31.62 -14.33
C SER A 267 -8.25 -30.31 -15.04
N GLY A 268 -7.24 -29.62 -14.53
CA GLY A 268 -6.74 -28.39 -15.12
C GLY A 268 -5.33 -28.07 -14.67
N PHE A 269 -4.76 -27.03 -15.26
CA PHE A 269 -3.42 -26.61 -14.89
C PHE A 269 -3.42 -25.90 -13.54
N LEU A 270 -2.55 -26.36 -12.66
CA LEU A 270 -2.30 -25.74 -11.37
C LEU A 270 -1.28 -24.61 -11.51
N THR A 271 -1.31 -23.66 -10.57
CA THR A 271 -0.19 -22.73 -10.39
C THR A 271 1.08 -23.56 -10.22
N THR A 272 2.04 -23.33 -11.11
CA THR A 272 3.24 -24.15 -11.19
C THR A 272 4.47 -23.28 -11.00
N TYR A 273 5.34 -23.69 -10.10
CA TYR A 273 6.64 -23.09 -9.86
C TYR A 273 7.72 -23.80 -10.65
N PHE A 274 8.71 -23.05 -11.10
CA PHE A 274 9.87 -23.60 -11.80
C PHE A 274 10.58 -24.68 -10.96
N PRO A 275 10.93 -25.85 -11.54
CA PRO A 275 10.72 -26.23 -12.94
C PRO A 275 9.33 -26.84 -13.22
N ALA A 276 8.66 -27.50 -12.25
CA ALA A 276 7.40 -28.22 -12.49
C ALA A 276 6.68 -28.61 -11.19
N THR A 277 6.71 -27.80 -10.16
CA THR A 277 6.09 -28.11 -8.86
C THR A 277 4.92 -27.18 -8.54
N ALA A 278 3.88 -27.70 -7.89
CA ALA A 278 2.81 -26.88 -7.33
C ALA A 278 3.14 -26.36 -5.91
N ASP A 279 4.24 -26.82 -5.30
CA ASP A 279 4.68 -26.41 -3.98
C ASP A 279 5.74 -25.31 -4.09
N GLU A 280 5.46 -24.14 -3.50
CA GLU A 280 6.41 -23.03 -3.45
C GLU A 280 7.71 -23.39 -2.72
N GLY A 281 7.63 -24.22 -1.67
CA GLY A 281 8.78 -24.64 -0.89
C GLY A 281 9.76 -25.52 -1.67
N ALA A 282 9.24 -26.28 -2.65
CA ALA A 282 10.01 -27.14 -3.54
C ALA A 282 10.48 -26.43 -4.83
N ALA A 283 10.16 -25.17 -5.01
CA ALA A 283 10.53 -24.39 -6.19
C ALA A 283 12.05 -24.19 -6.30
N GLN A 284 12.60 -24.43 -7.47
CA GLN A 284 14.00 -24.09 -7.74
C GLN A 284 14.17 -22.59 -7.85
N ARG A 285 15.20 -22.04 -7.17
CA ARG A 285 15.51 -20.61 -7.20
C ARG A 285 16.35 -20.26 -8.41
N VAL A 286 16.01 -19.12 -9.03
CA VAL A 286 16.75 -18.53 -10.14
C VAL A 286 17.50 -17.31 -9.64
N ARG A 287 18.80 -17.31 -9.75
CA ARG A 287 19.65 -16.18 -9.33
C ARG A 287 19.75 -15.15 -10.45
N VAL A 288 19.34 -13.91 -10.14
CA VAL A 288 19.39 -12.77 -11.05
C VAL A 288 20.54 -11.85 -10.65
N ARG A 289 21.31 -11.40 -11.64
CA ARG A 289 22.37 -10.39 -11.49
C ARG A 289 21.98 -9.10 -12.21
N SER A 290 22.50 -7.97 -11.74
CA SER A 290 22.28 -6.68 -12.37
C SER A 290 22.74 -6.68 -13.83
N GLY A 291 21.90 -6.18 -14.73
CA GLY A 291 22.21 -6.05 -16.16
C GLY A 291 22.41 -7.36 -16.92
N SER A 292 22.22 -8.52 -16.26
CA SER A 292 22.43 -9.83 -16.90
C SER A 292 21.11 -10.46 -17.32
N GLU A 293 21.14 -11.23 -18.40
CA GLU A 293 20.06 -12.10 -18.79
C GLU A 293 20.30 -13.53 -18.29
N THR A 294 19.30 -14.14 -17.68
CA THR A 294 19.30 -15.52 -17.18
C THR A 294 18.38 -16.34 -18.07
N PRO A 295 18.90 -17.09 -19.05
CA PRO A 295 18.11 -17.95 -19.92
C PRO A 295 17.85 -19.33 -19.31
N GLY A 296 17.03 -20.14 -19.99
CA GLY A 296 16.84 -21.56 -19.71
C GLY A 296 15.85 -21.85 -18.58
N VAL A 297 14.95 -20.94 -18.27
CA VAL A 297 13.87 -21.18 -17.30
C VAL A 297 12.69 -21.85 -18.02
N GLU A 298 12.68 -23.18 -18.02
CA GLU A 298 11.62 -23.97 -18.62
C GLU A 298 10.62 -24.44 -17.56
N ILE A 299 9.37 -24.04 -17.68
CA ILE A 299 8.31 -24.41 -16.74
C ILE A 299 7.36 -25.38 -17.42
N ARG A 300 7.29 -26.59 -16.89
CA ARG A 300 6.31 -27.57 -17.33
C ARG A 300 5.11 -27.50 -16.40
N MET A 301 3.95 -27.12 -16.94
CA MET A 301 2.74 -26.94 -16.14
C MET A 301 2.25 -28.26 -15.56
N SER A 302 1.95 -28.25 -14.27
CA SER A 302 1.40 -29.40 -13.57
C SER A 302 -0.11 -29.42 -13.69
N ARG A 303 -0.69 -30.60 -13.99
CA ARG A 303 -2.14 -30.81 -13.93
C ARG A 303 -2.57 -31.32 -12.56
N GLY A 304 -3.78 -30.99 -12.19
CA GLY A 304 -4.41 -31.48 -10.97
C GLY A 304 -5.91 -31.28 -10.99
N ARG A 305 -6.56 -31.83 -9.98
CA ARG A 305 -8.02 -31.67 -9.81
C ARG A 305 -8.35 -30.24 -9.45
N LEU A 306 -9.39 -29.72 -10.09
CA LEU A 306 -9.99 -28.44 -9.79
C LEU A 306 -11.32 -28.64 -9.04
N TYR A 307 -11.66 -27.68 -8.22
CA TYR A 307 -12.77 -27.74 -7.28
C TYR A 307 -13.83 -26.70 -7.59
N ARG A 308 -15.02 -26.96 -7.07
CA ARG A 308 -16.15 -26.03 -7.06
C ARG A 308 -16.38 -25.53 -5.63
N MET A 309 -16.83 -24.30 -5.54
CA MET A 309 -17.32 -23.69 -4.32
C MET A 309 -18.68 -23.08 -4.59
N SER A 310 -19.68 -23.44 -3.79
CA SER A 310 -21.04 -22.92 -3.93
C SER A 310 -21.66 -22.67 -2.56
N GLY A 311 -22.61 -21.74 -2.52
CA GLY A 311 -23.24 -21.40 -1.26
C GLY A 311 -24.31 -20.34 -1.36
N LEU A 312 -24.69 -19.84 -0.20
CA LEU A 312 -25.73 -18.83 0.01
C LEU A 312 -25.16 -17.68 0.84
N VAL A 313 -25.41 -16.46 0.41
CA VAL A 313 -25.09 -15.25 1.17
C VAL A 313 -26.39 -14.72 1.79
N MET A 314 -26.36 -14.49 3.08
CA MET A 314 -27.49 -13.94 3.85
C MET A 314 -27.06 -12.71 4.63
N ASP A 315 -28.02 -11.81 4.89
CA ASP A 315 -27.81 -10.68 5.80
C ASP A 315 -27.84 -11.14 7.27
N SER A 316 -27.59 -10.19 8.17
CA SER A 316 -27.64 -10.41 9.62
C SER A 316 -29.02 -10.84 10.17
N GLN A 317 -30.07 -10.69 9.36
CA GLN A 317 -31.44 -11.10 9.69
C GLN A 317 -31.82 -12.46 9.08
N GLY A 318 -30.86 -13.12 8.40
CA GLY A 318 -31.08 -14.41 7.75
C GLY A 318 -31.80 -14.32 6.39
N ARG A 319 -31.91 -13.15 5.78
CA ARG A 319 -32.52 -12.98 4.48
C ARG A 319 -31.46 -13.14 3.38
N PRO A 320 -31.76 -13.85 2.29
CA PRO A 320 -30.84 -13.94 1.17
C PRO A 320 -30.45 -12.55 0.61
N LEU A 321 -29.18 -12.38 0.28
CA LEU A 321 -28.64 -11.15 -0.31
C LEU A 321 -28.45 -11.30 -1.82
N PRO A 322 -29.39 -10.79 -2.66
CA PRO A 322 -29.26 -10.83 -4.11
C PRO A 322 -28.28 -9.81 -4.65
N ARG A 323 -27.64 -10.14 -5.78
CA ARG A 323 -26.76 -9.26 -6.56
C ARG A 323 -25.59 -8.66 -5.77
N VAL A 324 -25.10 -9.38 -4.78
CA VAL A 324 -23.93 -8.98 -4.00
C VAL A 324 -22.67 -9.52 -4.66
N ASN A 325 -21.65 -8.66 -4.76
CA ASN A 325 -20.36 -9.07 -5.28
C ASN A 325 -19.45 -9.55 -4.15
N GLY A 326 -18.93 -10.75 -4.28
CA GLY A 326 -17.90 -11.31 -3.42
C GLY A 326 -16.55 -11.32 -4.13
N MET A 327 -15.51 -10.89 -3.42
CA MET A 327 -14.12 -11.01 -3.85
C MET A 327 -13.51 -12.25 -3.23
N VAL A 328 -12.74 -13.02 -4.01
CA VAL A 328 -12.11 -14.25 -3.54
C VAL A 328 -10.62 -14.19 -3.81
N GLY A 329 -9.85 -14.26 -2.74
CA GLY A 329 -8.41 -14.28 -2.80
C GLY A 329 -7.86 -15.63 -2.37
N ARG A 330 -6.92 -16.20 -3.13
CA ARG A 330 -6.12 -17.35 -2.73
C ARG A 330 -4.76 -16.88 -2.25
N ARG A 331 -4.28 -17.48 -1.18
CA ARG A 331 -2.93 -17.23 -0.70
C ARG A 331 -1.93 -18.00 -1.56
N THR A 332 -1.03 -17.29 -2.20
CA THR A 332 0.05 -17.86 -3.03
C THR A 332 1.31 -17.03 -2.78
N GLY A 333 2.39 -17.67 -2.39
CA GLY A 333 3.69 -16.99 -2.24
C GLY A 333 3.70 -15.87 -1.19
N GLY A 334 3.09 -16.07 -0.05
CA GLY A 334 3.08 -15.06 1.03
C GLY A 334 2.24 -13.81 0.72
N THR A 335 1.62 -13.73 -0.46
CA THR A 335 0.76 -12.61 -0.87
C THR A 335 -0.59 -13.16 -1.27
N ALA A 336 -1.65 -12.69 -0.64
CA ALA A 336 -2.98 -13.02 -1.10
C ALA A 336 -3.29 -12.23 -2.38
N MET A 337 -3.71 -12.96 -3.41
CA MET A 337 -4.11 -12.37 -4.68
C MET A 337 -5.62 -12.51 -4.85
N PHE A 338 -6.29 -11.37 -5.02
CA PHE A 338 -7.67 -11.36 -5.50
C PHE A 338 -7.65 -11.30 -7.02
N ASN A 339 -7.82 -12.42 -7.64
CA ASN A 339 -7.88 -12.53 -9.08
C ASN A 339 -9.23 -13.04 -9.55
N THR A 340 -10.16 -13.27 -8.63
CA THR A 340 -11.49 -13.75 -8.98
C THR A 340 -12.55 -13.23 -8.00
N GLY A 341 -13.81 -13.37 -8.38
CA GLY A 341 -14.96 -12.98 -7.60
C GLY A 341 -16.20 -13.72 -8.07
N PHE A 342 -17.31 -13.47 -7.41
CA PHE A 342 -18.63 -13.95 -7.79
C PHE A 342 -19.68 -12.87 -7.58
N SER A 343 -20.84 -13.05 -8.20
CA SER A 343 -22.07 -12.31 -7.88
C SER A 343 -23.13 -13.29 -7.43
N THR A 344 -23.94 -12.93 -6.45
CA THR A 344 -25.10 -13.74 -6.06
C THR A 344 -26.27 -13.57 -7.03
N ASP A 345 -27.06 -14.63 -7.20
CA ASP A 345 -28.32 -14.60 -7.91
C ASP A 345 -29.45 -13.92 -7.11
N GLU A 346 -30.68 -13.95 -7.63
CA GLU A 346 -31.87 -13.38 -6.96
C GLU A 346 -32.22 -14.07 -5.64
N GLN A 347 -31.75 -15.30 -5.43
CA GLN A 347 -31.92 -16.07 -4.21
C GLN A 347 -30.72 -16.00 -3.26
N GLY A 348 -29.74 -15.13 -3.55
CA GLY A 348 -28.53 -14.98 -2.75
C GLY A 348 -27.51 -16.10 -2.95
N ARG A 349 -27.67 -16.98 -3.94
CA ARG A 349 -26.77 -18.11 -4.19
C ARG A 349 -25.59 -17.67 -5.05
N PHE A 350 -24.45 -18.30 -4.82
CA PHE A 350 -23.27 -18.14 -5.66
C PHE A 350 -22.64 -19.48 -6.01
N GLN A 351 -21.92 -19.50 -7.12
CA GLN A 351 -21.13 -20.66 -7.56
C GLN A 351 -19.84 -20.18 -8.22
N MET A 352 -18.75 -20.86 -7.89
CA MET A 352 -17.44 -20.71 -8.51
C MET A 352 -16.92 -22.07 -8.93
N GLN A 353 -16.22 -22.12 -10.05
CA GLN A 353 -15.66 -23.35 -10.61
C GLN A 353 -14.18 -23.16 -10.92
N ASN A 354 -13.51 -24.26 -11.27
CA ASN A 354 -12.11 -24.28 -11.65
C ASN A 354 -11.17 -23.70 -10.58
N LEU A 355 -11.54 -23.87 -9.32
CA LEU A 355 -10.72 -23.44 -8.20
C LEU A 355 -9.62 -24.47 -7.91
N GLN A 356 -8.41 -24.00 -7.76
CA GLN A 356 -7.27 -24.86 -7.38
C GLN A 356 -7.33 -25.21 -5.89
N PRO A 357 -6.70 -26.31 -5.44
CA PRO A 357 -6.60 -26.60 -4.02
C PRO A 357 -5.87 -25.46 -3.29
N GLY A 358 -6.25 -25.20 -2.05
CA GLY A 358 -5.63 -24.17 -1.23
C GLY A 358 -6.58 -23.46 -0.27
N THR A 359 -6.06 -22.52 0.49
CA THR A 359 -6.85 -21.70 1.39
C THR A 359 -7.24 -20.40 0.71
N TYR A 360 -8.52 -20.15 0.71
CA TYR A 360 -9.16 -18.96 0.15
C TYR A 360 -9.70 -18.06 1.24
N ARG A 361 -9.84 -16.79 0.94
CA ARG A 361 -10.61 -15.85 1.73
C ARG A 361 -11.68 -15.22 0.85
N ILE A 362 -12.91 -15.33 1.28
CA ILE A 362 -14.06 -14.66 0.65
C ILE A 362 -14.31 -13.37 1.41
N VAL A 363 -14.41 -12.27 0.68
CA VAL A 363 -14.75 -10.96 1.25
C VAL A 363 -15.98 -10.43 0.54
N ILE A 364 -17.01 -10.12 1.30
CA ILE A 364 -18.23 -9.49 0.82
C ILE A 364 -18.32 -8.10 1.44
N ARG A 365 -18.61 -7.11 0.60
CA ARG A 365 -18.92 -5.76 1.01
C ARG A 365 -20.10 -5.25 0.21
N GLN A 366 -21.20 -5.06 0.88
CA GLN A 366 -22.33 -4.34 0.31
C GLN A 366 -22.10 -2.84 0.51
N ARG A 367 -21.49 -2.20 -0.48
CA ARG A 367 -21.36 -0.74 -0.50
C ARG A 367 -22.56 -0.14 -1.22
N GLN A 368 -23.28 0.75 -0.56
CA GLN A 368 -24.10 1.72 -1.29
C GLN A 368 -23.18 2.61 -2.14
N GLN A 369 -23.49 2.70 -3.44
CA GLN A 369 -22.68 3.41 -4.46
C GLN A 369 -22.76 4.92 -4.35
N ASN A 370 -22.35 5.52 -3.24
CA ASN A 370 -22.19 6.97 -3.17
C ASN A 370 -20.78 7.31 -2.72
N PHE A 371 -19.89 7.44 -3.71
CA PHE A 371 -18.56 8.00 -3.52
C PHE A 371 -18.66 9.53 -3.38
N GLY A 372 -18.93 10.04 -2.17
CA GLY A 372 -18.72 11.43 -1.81
C GLY A 372 -17.49 11.57 -0.90
N PRO A 373 -16.81 12.72 -0.89
CA PRO A 373 -15.68 12.97 0.01
C PRO A 373 -16.04 12.97 1.51
N ASN A 374 -17.31 13.14 1.82
CA ASN A 374 -17.93 12.91 3.13
C ASN A 374 -18.79 11.68 2.94
N GLY A 375 -18.32 10.49 3.33
CA GLY A 375 -19.09 9.25 3.19
C GLY A 375 -20.54 9.43 3.64
N PRO A 376 -21.49 8.67 3.11
CA PRO A 376 -22.90 8.90 3.42
C PRO A 376 -23.13 8.77 4.92
N GLU A 377 -23.87 9.69 5.49
CA GLU A 377 -24.68 9.44 6.68
C GLU A 377 -25.70 8.36 6.31
N GLY A 378 -25.28 7.10 6.33
CA GLY A 378 -26.06 5.96 5.92
C GLY A 378 -25.58 4.68 6.58
N ASP A 379 -26.41 3.68 6.54
CA ASP A 379 -26.11 2.31 7.00
C ASP A 379 -24.72 1.88 6.50
N PRO A 380 -23.79 1.46 7.38
CA PRO A 380 -22.44 1.07 7.03
C PRO A 380 -22.36 -0.12 6.05
N GLY A 381 -23.50 -0.67 5.65
CA GLY A 381 -23.64 -1.81 4.77
C GLY A 381 -23.25 -3.12 5.47
N GLU A 382 -23.63 -4.20 4.84
CA GLU A 382 -23.35 -5.56 5.32
C GLU A 382 -21.96 -6.03 4.82
N MET A 383 -21.23 -6.73 5.68
CA MET A 383 -19.87 -7.20 5.39
C MET A 383 -19.64 -8.60 5.92
N ALA A 384 -18.83 -9.37 5.21
CA ALA A 384 -18.32 -10.66 5.68
C ALA A 384 -16.88 -10.90 5.21
N SER A 385 -16.13 -11.66 6.01
CA SER A 385 -14.82 -12.17 5.63
C SER A 385 -14.68 -13.59 6.14
N VAL A 386 -14.68 -14.57 5.23
CA VAL A 386 -14.74 -15.99 5.57
C VAL A 386 -13.54 -16.72 4.97
N PRO A 387 -12.71 -17.42 5.78
CA PRO A 387 -11.71 -18.32 5.26
C PRO A 387 -12.36 -19.63 4.80
N VAL A 388 -11.94 -20.16 3.65
CA VAL A 388 -12.41 -21.44 3.11
C VAL A 388 -11.23 -22.23 2.59
N THR A 389 -11.12 -23.51 2.95
CA THR A 389 -10.05 -24.40 2.46
C THR A 389 -10.62 -25.44 1.51
N LEU A 390 -10.05 -25.51 0.31
CA LEU A 390 -10.31 -26.55 -0.66
C LEU A 390 -9.18 -27.59 -0.57
N ALA A 391 -9.47 -28.75 0.04
CA ALA A 391 -8.48 -29.80 0.28
C ALA A 391 -9.10 -31.17 -0.04
N GLY A 392 -9.16 -31.53 -1.32
CA GLY A 392 -9.60 -32.86 -1.74
C GLY A 392 -11.06 -32.99 -2.16
N ALA A 393 -11.94 -32.05 -1.81
CA ALA A 393 -13.35 -32.07 -2.17
C ALA A 393 -13.88 -30.68 -2.52
N ASP A 394 -15.00 -30.65 -3.26
CA ASP A 394 -15.79 -29.44 -3.48
C ASP A 394 -16.35 -28.92 -2.13
N VAL A 395 -16.53 -27.63 -2.02
CA VAL A 395 -17.22 -26.99 -0.90
C VAL A 395 -18.60 -26.59 -1.37
N GLU A 396 -19.60 -27.30 -0.92
CA GLU A 396 -21.00 -27.05 -1.26
C GLU A 396 -21.77 -26.53 -0.04
N ASN A 397 -22.86 -25.82 -0.31
CA ASN A 397 -23.76 -25.28 0.73
C ASN A 397 -23.06 -24.37 1.75
N LEU A 398 -22.03 -23.65 1.34
CA LEU A 398 -21.38 -22.68 2.20
C LEU A 398 -22.34 -21.54 2.53
N THR A 399 -22.69 -21.39 3.79
CA THR A 399 -23.51 -20.27 4.24
C THR A 399 -22.62 -19.14 4.73
N ILE A 400 -22.74 -17.98 4.08
CA ILE A 400 -22.02 -16.76 4.47
C ILE A 400 -23.04 -15.78 5.04
N VAL A 401 -22.97 -15.51 6.33
CA VAL A 401 -23.80 -14.49 6.97
C VAL A 401 -22.98 -13.21 7.06
N THR A 402 -23.51 -12.14 6.49
CA THR A 402 -22.91 -10.82 6.61
C THR A 402 -23.35 -10.17 7.93
N ALA A 403 -22.61 -9.21 8.41
CA ALA A 403 -22.96 -8.41 9.57
C ALA A 403 -22.91 -6.93 9.22
N PRO A 404 -23.76 -6.09 9.82
CA PRO A 404 -23.64 -4.65 9.68
C PRO A 404 -22.26 -4.20 10.13
N GLY A 405 -21.64 -3.34 9.36
CA GLY A 405 -20.37 -2.75 9.76
C GLY A 405 -20.57 -1.91 11.03
N VAL A 406 -19.67 -2.07 12.00
CA VAL A 406 -19.72 -1.34 13.25
C VAL A 406 -19.37 0.14 13.01
N THR A 407 -20.12 1.04 13.65
CA THR A 407 -19.78 2.46 13.75
C THR A 407 -19.17 2.71 15.13
N LEU A 408 -17.96 3.26 15.11
CA LEU A 408 -17.18 3.56 16.29
C LEU A 408 -17.07 5.07 16.46
N SER A 409 -17.48 5.59 17.61
CA SER A 409 -17.30 6.99 17.98
C SER A 409 -16.03 7.16 18.79
N GLY A 410 -15.32 8.26 18.57
CA GLY A 410 -14.12 8.56 19.31
C GLY A 410 -13.87 10.04 19.49
N GLN A 411 -12.89 10.36 20.33
CA GLN A 411 -12.46 11.71 20.63
C GLN A 411 -10.94 11.79 20.75
N VAL A 412 -10.41 12.99 20.64
CA VAL A 412 -8.99 13.29 20.85
C VAL A 412 -8.85 14.05 22.17
N GLU A 413 -8.02 13.55 23.05
CA GLU A 413 -7.68 14.20 24.32
C GLU A 413 -6.21 14.57 24.37
N PHE A 414 -5.88 15.71 24.99
CA PHE A 414 -4.53 16.21 25.14
C PHE A 414 -4.11 16.19 26.58
N GLU A 415 -3.00 15.53 26.90
CA GLU A 415 -2.48 15.47 28.28
C GLU A 415 -2.08 16.84 28.83
N GLN A 416 -1.52 17.70 27.96
CA GLN A 416 -1.01 19.01 28.33
C GLN A 416 -1.94 20.17 27.88
N GLY A 417 -3.19 19.84 27.57
CA GLY A 417 -4.15 20.79 26.99
C GLY A 417 -4.05 20.89 25.45
N PRO A 418 -5.10 21.42 24.82
CA PRO A 418 -5.14 21.55 23.38
C PRO A 418 -4.03 22.47 22.85
N PRO A 419 -3.48 22.22 21.66
CA PRO A 419 -2.48 23.09 21.07
C PRO A 419 -3.06 24.47 20.73
N ASP A 420 -2.21 25.51 20.74
CA ASP A 420 -2.58 26.89 20.41
C ASP A 420 -3.17 27.07 19.00
N ARG A 421 -2.95 26.09 18.15
CA ARG A 421 -3.50 26.08 16.78
C ARG A 421 -4.56 25.01 16.63
N PRO A 422 -5.70 25.33 15.99
CA PRO A 422 -6.73 24.34 15.73
C PRO A 422 -6.15 23.16 14.94
N LEU A 423 -6.51 21.96 15.37
CA LEU A 423 -6.19 20.75 14.61
C LEU A 423 -6.90 20.79 13.26
N LYS A 424 -6.14 20.66 12.20
CA LYS A 424 -6.73 20.57 10.85
C LYS A 424 -6.33 19.27 10.20
N GLY A 425 -7.34 18.43 9.89
CA GLY A 425 -7.12 17.24 9.08
C GLY A 425 -6.42 16.07 9.79
N VAL A 426 -6.51 15.98 11.12
CA VAL A 426 -6.09 14.76 11.83
C VAL A 426 -6.97 13.63 11.32
N ARG A 427 -6.32 12.60 10.75
CA ARG A 427 -7.02 11.42 10.24
C ARG A 427 -6.89 10.27 11.22
N VAL A 428 -8.00 9.57 11.39
CA VAL A 428 -8.06 8.33 12.16
C VAL A 428 -8.44 7.22 11.21
N SER A 429 -7.75 6.11 11.24
CA SER A 429 -8.02 4.96 10.38
C SER A 429 -8.07 3.67 11.17
N ALA A 430 -8.91 2.74 10.74
CA ALA A 430 -8.99 1.41 11.28
C ALA A 430 -8.31 0.43 10.32
N VAL A 431 -7.07 0.04 10.63
CA VAL A 431 -6.28 -0.85 9.79
C VAL A 431 -6.40 -2.30 10.27
N PRO A 432 -6.50 -3.29 9.37
CA PRO A 432 -6.51 -4.69 9.78
C PRO A 432 -5.30 -5.05 10.65
N GLY A 433 -5.53 -5.83 11.68
CA GLY A 433 -4.47 -6.35 12.55
C GLY A 433 -3.53 -7.29 11.81
N ASP A 434 -4.06 -8.03 10.84
CA ASP A 434 -3.29 -8.82 9.89
C ASP A 434 -2.85 -7.96 8.70
N PRO A 435 -1.55 -7.75 8.47
CA PRO A 435 -1.06 -6.98 7.33
C PRO A 435 -1.47 -7.54 5.96
N GLU A 436 -1.64 -8.85 5.86
CA GLU A 436 -2.09 -9.50 4.62
C GLU A 436 -3.55 -9.13 4.32
N ALA A 437 -4.37 -9.01 5.36
CA ALA A 437 -5.75 -8.56 5.21
C ALA A 437 -5.85 -7.11 4.70
N SER A 438 -4.88 -6.25 5.00
CA SER A 438 -4.86 -4.86 4.53
C SER A 438 -4.87 -4.75 3.01
N MET A 439 -4.19 -5.65 2.32
CA MET A 439 -4.20 -5.70 0.84
C MET A 439 -5.53 -6.20 0.28
N MET A 440 -6.31 -6.90 1.10
CA MET A 440 -7.56 -7.54 0.70
C MET A 440 -8.77 -6.64 0.83
N PHE A 441 -8.77 -5.72 1.78
CA PHE A 441 -9.97 -4.95 2.12
C PHE A 441 -10.08 -3.60 1.40
N GLY A 442 -9.11 -3.26 0.53
CA GLY A 442 -9.03 -1.93 -0.06
C GLY A 442 -8.64 -0.87 0.99
N PRO A 443 -8.83 0.42 0.73
CA PRO A 443 -8.45 1.45 1.67
C PRO A 443 -9.19 1.25 3.01
N PRO A 444 -8.48 1.32 4.15
CA PRO A 444 -9.07 1.13 5.46
C PRO A 444 -10.13 2.21 5.73
N PRO A 445 -11.17 1.87 6.51
CA PRO A 445 -12.09 2.87 7.03
C PRO A 445 -11.32 4.01 7.71
N ASN A 446 -11.66 5.24 7.38
CA ASN A 446 -11.00 6.41 7.94
C ASN A 446 -12.00 7.54 8.21
N ALA A 447 -11.63 8.40 9.13
CA ALA A 447 -12.38 9.60 9.50
C ALA A 447 -11.42 10.76 9.71
N THR A 448 -11.92 11.98 9.55
CA THR A 448 -11.22 13.20 9.95
C THR A 448 -11.78 13.64 11.30
N VAL A 449 -10.90 14.09 12.18
CA VAL A 449 -11.31 14.65 13.47
C VAL A 449 -11.99 15.99 13.23
N GLU A 450 -13.19 16.13 13.77
CA GLU A 450 -14.01 17.34 13.68
C GLU A 450 -13.47 18.46 14.60
N ALA A 451 -14.05 19.65 14.48
CA ALA A 451 -13.62 20.81 15.26
C ALA A 451 -13.84 20.67 16.78
N ASP A 452 -14.79 19.82 17.18
CA ASP A 452 -15.09 19.47 18.58
C ASP A 452 -14.21 18.33 19.12
N MET A 453 -13.15 17.97 18.39
CA MET A 453 -12.24 16.87 18.71
C MET A 453 -12.85 15.48 18.66
N THR A 454 -14.02 15.32 18.05
CA THR A 454 -14.65 14.01 17.86
C THR A 454 -14.40 13.46 16.47
N PHE A 455 -14.61 12.15 16.30
CA PHE A 455 -14.57 11.47 15.01
C PHE A 455 -15.50 10.26 14.99
N LYS A 456 -15.87 9.83 13.79
CA LYS A 456 -16.70 8.64 13.57
C LYS A 456 -16.07 7.73 12.51
N LEU A 457 -15.72 6.51 12.89
CA LEU A 457 -15.29 5.46 11.96
C LEU A 457 -16.48 4.55 11.67
N GLN A 458 -16.77 4.35 10.39
CA GLN A 458 -17.93 3.55 9.95
C GLN A 458 -17.48 2.33 9.14
N GLY A 459 -18.27 1.28 9.17
CA GLY A 459 -18.03 0.07 8.38
C GLY A 459 -16.86 -0.75 8.90
N LEU A 460 -16.70 -0.85 10.21
CA LEU A 460 -15.68 -1.67 10.85
C LEU A 460 -16.10 -3.14 10.90
N SER A 461 -15.17 -4.05 10.61
CA SER A 461 -15.39 -5.49 10.66
C SER A 461 -14.08 -6.23 10.89
N GLY A 462 -14.11 -7.26 11.73
CA GLY A 462 -12.95 -8.08 12.10
C GLY A 462 -11.98 -7.39 13.05
N GLU A 463 -10.83 -8.00 13.24
CA GLU A 463 -9.80 -7.48 14.15
C GLU A 463 -9.05 -6.31 13.50
N LEU A 464 -9.15 -5.14 14.12
CA LEU A 464 -8.60 -3.88 13.62
C LEU A 464 -7.72 -3.20 14.65
N LEU A 465 -6.74 -2.45 14.18
CA LEU A 465 -5.94 -1.50 14.93
C LEU A 465 -6.39 -0.08 14.59
N ILE A 466 -6.63 0.74 15.59
CA ILE A 466 -6.90 2.16 15.37
C ILE A 466 -5.57 2.89 15.27
N ARG A 467 -5.45 3.73 14.22
CA ARG A 467 -4.29 4.54 13.94
C ARG A 467 -4.71 5.97 13.71
N GLY A 468 -4.07 6.88 14.39
CA GLY A 468 -4.20 8.28 14.09
C GLY A 468 -2.97 8.78 13.33
N GLY A 469 -3.16 9.74 12.45
CA GLY A 469 -2.05 10.30 11.70
C GLY A 469 -2.39 11.54 10.90
N GLY A 470 -1.33 12.31 10.60
CA GLY A 470 -1.44 13.58 9.90
C GLY A 470 -2.13 14.66 10.74
N GLY A 471 -1.90 15.92 10.43
CA GLY A 471 -2.60 17.05 11.04
C GLY A 471 -2.29 17.37 12.50
N LEU A 472 -1.55 16.54 13.21
CA LEU A 472 -1.01 16.88 14.53
C LEU A 472 0.17 17.87 14.38
N PRO A 473 0.34 18.82 15.32
CA PRO A 473 1.53 19.66 15.34
C PRO A 473 2.81 18.81 15.44
N PRO A 474 3.95 19.26 14.89
CA PRO A 474 5.19 18.49 14.87
C PRO A 474 5.71 18.05 16.26
N THR A 475 5.31 18.77 17.30
CA THR A 475 5.67 18.49 18.70
C THR A 475 4.75 17.48 19.36
N HIS A 476 3.64 17.09 18.73
CA HIS A 476 2.63 16.23 19.32
C HIS A 476 2.64 14.84 18.68
N TYR A 477 2.31 13.83 19.47
CA TYR A 477 2.17 12.45 19.00
C TYR A 477 1.03 11.73 19.73
N ILE A 478 0.50 10.69 19.12
CA ILE A 478 -0.49 9.84 19.79
C ILE A 478 0.26 8.94 20.77
N LYS A 479 0.05 9.18 22.05
CA LYS A 479 0.66 8.45 23.14
C LYS A 479 -0.04 7.11 23.37
N ALA A 480 -1.37 7.11 23.29
CA ALA A 480 -2.16 5.91 23.46
C ALA A 480 -3.47 5.95 22.67
N VAL A 481 -3.99 4.79 22.31
CA VAL A 481 -5.35 4.56 21.83
C VAL A 481 -6.09 3.81 22.91
N LEU A 482 -7.07 4.46 23.54
CA LEU A 482 -7.81 3.90 24.65
C LEU A 482 -9.18 3.42 24.18
N LEU A 483 -9.52 2.17 24.47
CA LEU A 483 -10.86 1.61 24.32
C LEU A 483 -11.51 1.55 25.72
N ASN A 484 -12.53 2.36 25.94
CA ASN A 484 -13.21 2.43 27.23
C ASN A 484 -12.24 2.62 28.42
N GLY A 485 -11.17 3.40 28.21
CA GLY A 485 -10.13 3.69 29.21
C GLY A 485 -8.94 2.72 29.24
N SER A 486 -8.98 1.60 28.50
CA SER A 486 -7.88 0.62 28.42
C SER A 486 -7.02 0.84 27.19
N ASP A 487 -5.69 0.85 27.31
CA ASP A 487 -4.77 1.01 26.20
C ASP A 487 -4.79 -0.21 25.25
N ILE A 488 -5.14 0.04 24.00
CA ILE A 488 -5.17 -0.94 22.93
C ILE A 488 -4.26 -0.54 21.74
N SER A 489 -3.31 0.37 21.96
CA SER A 489 -2.52 0.99 20.88
C SER A 489 -1.93 0.00 19.87
N ASP A 490 -1.43 -1.14 20.34
CA ASP A 490 -0.82 -2.18 19.50
C ASP A 490 -1.54 -3.52 19.57
N VAL A 491 -2.78 -3.56 20.09
CA VAL A 491 -3.58 -4.78 20.22
C VAL A 491 -4.74 -4.76 19.25
N PRO A 492 -4.77 -5.64 18.23
CA PRO A 492 -5.94 -5.77 17.35
C PRO A 492 -7.18 -6.15 18.14
N ARG A 493 -8.32 -5.55 17.82
CA ARG A 493 -9.59 -5.78 18.47
C ARG A 493 -10.73 -5.84 17.48
N GLU A 494 -11.72 -6.66 17.76
CA GLU A 494 -13.06 -6.52 17.21
C GLU A 494 -13.82 -5.46 18.01
N PHE A 495 -14.39 -4.49 17.32
CA PHE A 495 -15.16 -3.41 17.93
C PHE A 495 -16.65 -3.74 17.92
N LYS A 496 -17.37 -3.19 18.90
CA LYS A 496 -18.81 -3.32 19.04
C LYS A 496 -19.48 -1.96 19.00
N THR A 497 -20.74 -1.94 18.61
CA THR A 497 -21.56 -0.74 18.70
C THR A 497 -21.64 -0.29 20.16
N GLY A 498 -21.33 0.98 20.41
CA GLY A 498 -21.26 1.56 21.75
C GLY A 498 -19.85 1.66 22.34
N ASP A 499 -18.85 1.00 21.75
CA ASP A 499 -17.46 1.21 22.10
C ASP A 499 -17.03 2.67 21.87
N ARG A 500 -16.18 3.18 22.74
CA ARG A 500 -15.64 4.56 22.64
C ARG A 500 -14.13 4.54 22.58
N ILE A 501 -13.58 5.25 21.61
CA ILE A 501 -12.14 5.41 21.45
C ILE A 501 -11.72 6.80 21.90
N THR A 502 -10.67 6.84 22.71
CA THR A 502 -9.94 8.06 23.02
C THR A 502 -8.54 7.99 22.43
N LEU A 503 -8.19 8.94 21.57
CA LEU A 503 -6.82 9.14 21.13
C LEU A 503 -6.14 10.09 22.13
N LEU A 504 -5.28 9.57 22.98
CA LEU A 504 -4.52 10.37 23.92
C LEU A 504 -3.29 10.95 23.23
N VAL A 505 -3.23 12.27 23.15
CA VAL A 505 -2.14 13.01 22.49
C VAL A 505 -1.27 13.67 23.54
N SER A 506 0.05 13.55 23.39
CA SER A 506 1.04 14.19 24.26
C SER A 506 1.97 15.09 23.44
N SER A 507 2.45 16.17 24.05
CA SER A 507 3.49 17.05 23.50
C SER A 507 4.88 16.78 24.08
N ARG A 508 5.05 15.70 24.85
CA ARG A 508 6.29 15.31 25.52
C ARG A 508 6.90 14.01 24.97
N PRO A 509 7.30 13.98 23.68
CA PRO A 509 7.93 12.80 23.12
C PRO A 509 9.36 12.65 23.67
N ALA A 510 9.75 11.41 23.91
CA ALA A 510 11.17 11.16 24.10
C ALA A 510 11.90 11.13 22.75
N THR A 511 13.18 11.43 22.79
CA THR A 511 14.08 11.47 21.64
C THR A 511 15.36 10.70 21.94
N ILE A 512 15.79 9.86 21.01
CA ILE A 512 17.14 9.28 21.02
C ILE A 512 17.89 9.83 19.82
N GLU A 513 19.10 10.32 20.08
CA GLU A 513 19.99 10.84 19.04
C GLU A 513 21.42 10.37 19.27
N GLY A 514 22.30 10.50 18.29
CA GLY A 514 23.70 10.10 18.39
C GLY A 514 24.36 9.95 17.04
N THR A 515 25.50 9.31 17.02
CA THR A 515 26.30 9.05 15.82
C THR A 515 26.37 7.56 15.54
N VAL A 516 26.31 7.20 14.26
CA VAL A 516 26.55 5.81 13.80
C VAL A 516 27.93 5.71 13.19
N THR A 517 28.71 4.76 13.69
CA THR A 517 30.07 4.49 13.20
C THR A 517 30.19 3.08 12.60
N ASP A 518 31.08 2.93 11.63
CA ASP A 518 31.47 1.65 11.06
C ASP A 518 32.35 0.83 12.02
N ALA A 519 32.84 -0.32 11.56
CA ALA A 519 33.74 -1.18 12.34
C ALA A 519 35.07 -0.49 12.73
N LYS A 520 35.50 0.54 11.97
CA LYS A 520 36.74 1.30 12.18
C LYS A 520 36.52 2.54 13.06
N GLY A 521 35.29 2.81 13.49
CA GLY A 521 34.94 3.99 14.27
C GLY A 521 34.71 5.25 13.43
N THR A 522 34.62 5.14 12.11
CA THR A 522 34.34 6.27 11.22
C THR A 522 32.84 6.49 11.10
N PRO A 523 32.31 7.73 11.20
CA PRO A 523 30.92 8.01 10.95
C PRO A 523 30.48 7.48 9.58
N THR A 524 29.35 6.78 9.54
CA THR A 524 28.87 6.13 8.32
C THR A 524 27.43 6.47 8.01
N THR A 525 27.12 6.61 6.74
CA THR A 525 25.75 6.74 6.21
C THR A 525 25.14 5.42 5.76
N ASP A 526 25.94 4.36 5.77
CA ASP A 526 25.60 3.04 5.25
C ASP A 526 25.05 2.11 6.33
N ALA A 527 24.06 2.61 7.05
CA ALA A 527 23.37 1.83 8.07
C ALA A 527 21.91 2.23 8.18
N GLY A 528 21.10 1.30 8.60
CA GLY A 528 19.79 1.57 9.19
C GLY A 528 19.88 1.53 10.70
N ILE A 529 18.96 2.17 11.36
CA ILE A 529 18.79 2.14 12.82
C ILE A 529 17.39 1.67 13.11
N ILE A 530 17.27 0.80 14.09
CA ILE A 530 15.98 0.36 14.59
C ILE A 530 15.97 0.42 16.12
N ILE A 531 14.87 0.95 16.66
CA ILE A 531 14.55 0.87 18.09
C ILE A 531 13.20 0.18 18.23
N PHE A 532 13.12 -0.81 19.12
CA PHE A 532 11.92 -1.61 19.35
C PHE A 532 11.80 -1.98 20.83
N PRO A 533 10.57 -2.12 21.36
CA PRO A 533 10.38 -2.41 22.77
C PRO A 533 10.90 -3.80 23.18
N ASP A 534 11.27 -3.96 24.47
CA ASP A 534 11.61 -5.26 25.04
C ASP A 534 10.36 -6.14 25.28
N ASP A 535 9.19 -5.54 25.29
CA ASP A 535 7.90 -6.22 25.35
C ASP A 535 7.61 -6.97 24.04
N LYS A 536 7.72 -8.29 24.08
CA LYS A 536 7.50 -9.17 22.93
C LYS A 536 6.08 -9.09 22.37
N SER A 537 5.10 -8.66 23.16
CA SER A 537 3.71 -8.49 22.68
C SER A 537 3.58 -7.41 21.61
N ALA A 538 4.50 -6.45 21.59
CA ALA A 538 4.57 -5.38 20.62
C ALA A 538 5.44 -5.71 19.37
N TRP A 539 5.97 -6.94 19.24
CA TRP A 539 6.79 -7.37 18.11
C TRP A 539 5.93 -7.75 16.92
N ARG A 540 5.40 -6.75 16.24
CA ARG A 540 4.51 -6.89 15.09
C ARG A 540 4.73 -5.80 14.04
N SER A 541 4.17 -5.97 12.85
CA SER A 541 4.40 -5.10 11.70
C SER A 541 4.04 -3.63 11.93
N ASN A 542 2.95 -3.39 12.63
CA ASN A 542 2.36 -2.05 12.77
C ASN A 542 2.47 -1.53 14.21
N SER A 543 3.51 -1.95 14.96
CA SER A 543 3.72 -1.46 16.31
C SER A 543 4.02 0.03 16.35
N THR A 544 3.30 0.77 17.16
CA THR A 544 3.51 2.21 17.39
C THR A 544 4.79 2.50 18.17
N ARG A 545 5.34 1.49 18.82
CA ARG A 545 6.56 1.59 19.65
C ARG A 545 7.85 1.29 18.88
N VAL A 546 7.75 0.79 17.65
CA VAL A 546 8.92 0.56 16.79
C VAL A 546 9.22 1.82 15.98
N ARG A 547 10.49 2.24 15.97
CA ARG A 547 10.96 3.31 15.08
C ARG A 547 12.15 2.84 14.28
N ARG A 548 12.20 3.31 13.05
CA ARG A 548 13.31 3.08 12.14
C ARG A 548 13.80 4.40 11.61
N GLY A 549 15.10 4.48 11.40
CA GLY A 549 15.75 5.67 10.86
C GLY A 549 17.04 5.30 10.15
N GLY A 550 17.77 6.32 9.78
CA GLY A 550 19.12 6.20 9.24
C GLY A 550 19.93 7.43 9.60
N PRO A 551 21.26 7.34 9.53
CA PRO A 551 22.12 8.48 9.75
C PRO A 551 22.01 9.49 8.61
N ASP A 552 22.23 10.76 8.93
CA ASP A 552 22.40 11.87 8.00
C ASP A 552 23.76 11.78 7.26
N SER A 553 24.07 12.78 6.42
CA SER A 553 25.34 12.85 5.68
C SER A 553 26.60 12.94 6.57
N GLN A 554 26.44 13.22 7.86
CA GLN A 554 27.51 13.29 8.85
C GLN A 554 27.53 12.09 9.81
N GLY A 555 26.70 11.07 9.54
CA GLY A 555 26.60 9.90 10.41
C GLY A 555 25.72 10.09 11.65
N ARG A 556 25.09 11.26 11.84
CA ARG A 556 24.21 11.54 12.98
C ARG A 556 22.81 11.03 12.74
N TYR A 557 22.13 10.64 13.79
CA TYR A 557 20.73 10.20 13.70
C TYR A 557 19.87 10.80 14.81
N ARG A 558 18.57 10.84 14.58
CA ARG A 558 17.56 11.23 15.55
C ARG A 558 16.30 10.39 15.36
N LEU A 559 15.85 9.75 16.45
CA LEU A 559 14.62 8.97 16.49
C LEU A 559 13.64 9.62 17.46
N THR A 560 12.56 10.15 16.94
CA THR A 560 11.48 10.80 17.70
C THR A 560 10.18 10.66 16.91
N PRO A 561 9.01 10.62 17.54
CA PRO A 561 8.77 10.50 18.98
C PRO A 561 8.93 9.05 19.44
N LEU A 562 9.34 8.89 20.68
CA LEU A 562 9.36 7.60 21.35
C LEU A 562 8.41 7.62 22.54
N HIS A 563 7.76 6.50 22.78
CA HIS A 563 6.98 6.27 24.00
C HIS A 563 7.94 5.94 25.15
N PRO A 564 7.62 6.29 26.39
CA PRO A 564 8.38 5.82 27.55
C PRO A 564 8.38 4.30 27.61
N GLY A 565 9.48 3.69 28.05
CA GLY A 565 9.60 2.25 28.19
C GLY A 565 11.01 1.70 28.06
N ARG A 566 11.12 0.39 28.07
CA ARG A 566 12.38 -0.32 27.82
C ARG A 566 12.46 -0.71 26.37
N TYR A 567 13.64 -0.54 25.78
CA TYR A 567 13.87 -0.72 24.36
C TYR A 567 15.19 -1.41 24.07
N PHE A 568 15.21 -2.06 22.93
CA PHE A 568 16.40 -2.48 22.21
C PHE A 568 16.69 -1.50 21.09
N ILE A 569 17.96 -1.08 20.92
CA ILE A 569 18.40 -0.25 19.80
C ILE A 569 19.64 -0.85 19.16
N LEU A 570 19.70 -0.82 17.84
CA LEU A 570 20.91 -1.19 17.09
C LEU A 570 21.00 -0.45 15.77
N ALA A 571 22.24 -0.33 15.26
CA ALA A 571 22.53 0.04 13.88
C ALA A 571 23.05 -1.19 13.13
N ALA A 572 22.51 -1.47 11.96
CA ALA A 572 22.90 -2.60 11.13
C ALA A 572 22.80 -2.22 9.64
N PRO A 573 23.38 -3.01 8.72
CA PRO A 573 23.13 -2.85 7.30
C PRO A 573 21.62 -2.77 7.02
N ARG A 574 21.19 -1.83 6.17
CA ARG A 574 19.76 -1.53 5.92
C ARG A 574 18.98 -2.75 5.49
N GLU A 575 19.60 -3.63 4.72
CA GLU A 575 19.00 -4.89 4.28
C GLU A 575 18.60 -5.82 5.41
N ARG A 576 19.36 -5.81 6.49
CA ARG A 576 19.10 -6.62 7.68
C ARG A 576 17.90 -6.11 8.47
N LEU A 577 17.59 -4.82 8.35
CA LEU A 577 16.47 -4.18 9.05
C LEU A 577 15.21 -4.09 8.20
N THR A 578 15.27 -4.47 6.92
CA THR A 578 14.12 -4.44 6.01
C THR A 578 13.17 -5.58 6.34
N THR A 579 11.89 -5.25 6.53
CA THR A 579 10.82 -6.24 6.73
C THR A 579 9.88 -6.25 5.53
N PHE A 580 9.22 -7.38 5.33
CA PHE A 580 8.39 -7.64 4.17
C PHE A 580 7.02 -8.18 4.60
N PRO A 581 5.98 -8.13 3.76
CA PRO A 581 4.75 -8.86 4.01
C PRO A 581 5.04 -10.33 4.31
N GLY A 582 4.49 -10.85 5.41
CA GLY A 582 4.75 -12.21 5.86
C GLY A 582 6.04 -12.43 6.66
N THR A 583 6.76 -11.36 7.03
CA THR A 583 7.85 -11.46 8.02
C THR A 583 7.32 -12.01 9.34
N ASP A 584 8.00 -13.01 9.88
CA ASP A 584 7.77 -13.47 11.25
C ASP A 584 8.41 -12.47 12.21
N TYR A 585 7.63 -11.49 12.66
CA TYR A 585 8.13 -10.38 13.48
C TYR A 585 8.71 -10.81 14.82
N PRO A 586 8.12 -11.76 15.58
CA PRO A 586 8.73 -12.32 16.77
C PRO A 586 10.13 -12.87 16.51
N VAL A 587 10.29 -13.72 15.51
CA VAL A 587 11.60 -14.28 15.14
C VAL A 587 12.57 -13.18 14.69
N PHE A 588 12.09 -12.25 13.86
CA PHE A 588 12.91 -11.14 13.37
C PHE A 588 13.47 -10.27 14.52
N TYR A 589 12.63 -9.85 15.46
CA TYR A 589 13.08 -9.04 16.59
C TYR A 589 13.88 -9.83 17.62
N GLU A 590 13.60 -11.11 17.80
CA GLU A 590 14.42 -11.99 18.64
C GLU A 590 15.88 -12.06 18.14
N GLU A 591 16.07 -12.21 16.83
CA GLU A 591 17.42 -12.19 16.22
C GLU A 591 18.13 -10.85 16.42
N LEU A 592 17.42 -9.74 16.22
CA LEU A 592 18.00 -8.41 16.41
C LEU A 592 18.31 -8.10 17.88
N SER A 593 17.51 -8.60 18.83
CA SER A 593 17.69 -8.34 20.26
C SER A 593 18.99 -8.91 20.82
N LYS A 594 19.52 -9.99 20.21
CA LYS A 594 20.79 -10.62 20.63
C LYS A 594 22.00 -9.70 20.49
N GLU A 595 21.94 -8.74 19.57
CA GLU A 595 23.04 -7.82 19.26
C GLU A 595 22.71 -6.37 19.62
N ALA A 596 21.50 -6.11 20.10
CA ALA A 596 21.03 -4.77 20.41
C ALA A 596 21.47 -4.30 21.79
N THR A 597 21.64 -2.99 21.92
CA THR A 597 21.84 -2.33 23.20
C THR A 597 20.50 -2.08 23.87
N THR A 598 20.37 -2.45 25.15
CA THR A 598 19.18 -2.19 25.94
C THR A 598 19.24 -0.81 26.56
N LEU A 599 18.12 -0.06 26.52
CA LEU A 599 18.01 1.25 27.17
C LEU A 599 16.60 1.47 27.73
N VAL A 600 16.52 2.36 28.71
CA VAL A 600 15.27 2.88 29.24
C VAL A 600 15.08 4.29 28.68
N VAL A 601 13.87 4.57 28.22
CA VAL A 601 13.46 5.86 27.66
C VAL A 601 12.39 6.43 28.57
N ASN A 602 12.61 7.61 29.15
CA ASN A 602 11.65 8.32 29.96
C ASN A 602 10.86 9.34 29.14
N GLU A 603 9.72 9.79 29.64
CA GLU A 603 8.93 10.83 29.01
C GLU A 603 9.73 12.15 28.94
N ASP A 604 9.63 12.86 27.82
CA ASP A 604 10.30 14.16 27.57
C ASP A 604 11.84 14.11 27.64
N GLU A 605 12.42 12.91 27.58
CA GLU A 605 13.87 12.72 27.64
C GLU A 605 14.49 12.85 26.25
N THR A 606 15.57 13.63 26.15
CA THR A 606 16.49 13.54 25.01
C THR A 606 17.76 12.86 25.48
N ARG A 607 18.08 11.71 24.88
CA ARG A 607 19.23 10.91 25.27
C ARG A 607 20.15 10.65 24.08
N THR A 608 21.45 10.85 24.29
CA THR A 608 22.49 10.56 23.29
C THR A 608 22.96 9.12 23.43
N VAL A 609 22.93 8.38 22.34
CA VAL A 609 23.39 6.99 22.25
C VAL A 609 24.19 6.81 20.96
N ASP A 610 25.50 6.68 21.04
CA ASP A 610 26.33 6.37 19.88
C ASP A 610 26.26 4.88 19.55
N LEU A 611 26.12 4.55 18.27
CA LEU A 611 25.92 3.19 17.78
C LEU A 611 27.06 2.79 16.85
N LYS A 612 27.47 1.54 16.96
CA LYS A 612 28.36 0.89 16.00
C LYS A 612 27.57 -0.08 15.14
N VAL A 613 27.84 -0.08 13.83
CA VAL A 613 27.15 -1.00 12.90
C VAL A 613 27.49 -2.44 13.25
N VAL A 614 26.48 -3.25 13.54
CA VAL A 614 26.61 -4.70 13.76
C VAL A 614 26.34 -5.45 12.45
N THR A 615 27.31 -6.26 12.01
CA THR A 615 27.25 -6.95 10.72
C THR A 615 26.59 -8.33 10.79
N GLY A 616 26.26 -8.81 11.99
CA GLY A 616 25.68 -10.15 12.21
C GLY A 616 26.74 -11.24 12.27
N SER A 617 26.60 -12.16 13.21
CA SER A 617 27.47 -13.34 13.35
C SER A 617 27.04 -14.50 12.44
N GLY A 618 26.78 -14.23 11.15
CA GLY A 618 26.30 -15.25 10.23
C GLY A 618 26.69 -14.99 8.79
N GLY A 619 27.88 -15.42 8.38
CA GLY A 619 28.23 -15.46 6.96
C GLY A 619 29.71 -15.19 6.69
N GLN A 620 30.58 -16.14 7.04
CA GLN A 620 31.81 -16.41 6.26
C GLN A 620 31.47 -17.35 5.11
#